data_e883e8ec6fec6c361222971f6bdcd363
#
_entry.id   e883e8ec6fec6c361222971f6bdcd363
#
_cell.length_a   1.000
_cell.length_b   1.000
_cell.length_c   1.000
_cell.angle_alpha   90.00
_cell.angle_beta   90.00
_cell.angle_gamma   90.00
#
_symmetry.space_group_name_H-M   'P 1'
#
loop_
_entity.id
_entity.type
_entity.pdbx_description
1 polymer ?
#
loop_
_entity_poly.entity_id
_entity_poly.type
_entity_poly.pdbx_seq_one_letter_code
_entity_poly.pdbx_strand_id
1 'polypeptide(L)'
;MRKRNSNSVLAAVAVLSIVLLAGCTELPGRQSAKNEVEKSISEDAHQNFGEVVKQELGKAAATVQQAVEETATTVVDEVKADSISKELSVSQAIGTASVLSMDNAVGEIEVAAVTGDLIHVSATISSHNSSFHTSDRQKIMDDAEVSVKVSGDTLKVSTHSKSNPKKDLWTWAQDKYGYSDFSISYNIELPASMNKYIITNNVGQIRLRNLEGNYQIVSNVGAINIEGAKFTGKSTVKSDTGSIRMDIAGMKGDSSLQAKTEVGSLSAVLADGMKCSLEAKSDLGQIKGVEGGKADINGGGPLVSLSSDIGAITVQ
;
A
#
# COMPACT_ATOMS: atom_id res chain seq x y z
N MET A 1 -19.68 17.60 30.48
CA MET A 1 -18.29 17.16 30.70
C MET A 1 -18.20 15.66 30.45
N ARG A 2 -17.72 15.25 29.28
CA ARG A 2 -17.58 13.85 28.90
C ARG A 2 -16.06 13.60 28.75
N LYS A 3 -15.48 12.83 29.68
CA LYS A 3 -14.09 12.38 29.62
C LYS A 3 -13.94 11.46 28.39
N ARG A 4 -13.18 11.89 27.40
CA ARG A 4 -12.78 11.05 26.26
C ARG A 4 -11.64 10.14 26.73
N ASN A 5 -11.82 8.85 26.50
CA ASN A 5 -10.86 7.81 26.84
C ASN A 5 -9.60 7.93 25.94
N SER A 6 -8.50 8.37 26.50
CA SER A 6 -7.18 8.37 25.85
C SER A 6 -6.52 6.97 25.78
N ASN A 7 -7.25 5.94 26.19
CA ASN A 7 -6.68 4.59 26.32
C ASN A 7 -6.70 3.77 25.02
N SER A 8 -7.43 4.21 23.98
CA SER A 8 -7.54 3.47 22.72
C SER A 8 -6.32 3.62 21.82
N VAL A 9 -5.67 4.78 21.83
CA VAL A 9 -4.47 5.04 21.03
C VAL A 9 -3.25 4.28 21.57
N LEU A 10 -3.14 4.16 22.90
CA LEU A 10 -2.09 3.36 23.54
C LEU A 10 -2.23 1.85 23.30
N ALA A 11 -3.45 1.35 23.12
CA ALA A 11 -3.69 -0.05 22.81
C ALA A 11 -3.29 -0.41 21.36
N ALA A 12 -3.52 0.49 20.39
CA ALA A 12 -3.16 0.27 18.99
C ALA A 12 -1.63 0.24 18.80
N VAL A 13 -0.89 1.11 19.49
CA VAL A 13 0.59 1.11 19.46
C VAL A 13 1.16 -0.15 20.13
N ALA A 14 0.51 -0.68 21.17
CA ALA A 14 0.95 -1.91 21.85
C ALA A 14 0.77 -3.16 20.96
N VAL A 15 -0.28 -3.22 20.14
CA VAL A 15 -0.51 -4.34 19.21
C VAL A 15 0.50 -4.32 18.07
N LEU A 16 0.84 -3.16 17.54
CA LEU A 16 1.88 -3.02 16.52
C LEU A 16 3.27 -3.45 17.04
N SER A 17 3.56 -3.15 18.31
CA SER A 17 4.83 -3.56 18.96
C SER A 17 4.94 -5.07 19.17
N ILE A 18 3.83 -5.77 19.36
CA ILE A 18 3.82 -7.23 19.57
C ILE A 18 4.05 -7.99 18.25
N VAL A 19 3.58 -7.48 17.12
CA VAL A 19 3.79 -8.11 15.80
C VAL A 19 5.26 -7.97 15.37
N LEU A 20 5.92 -6.85 15.67
CA LEU A 20 7.35 -6.64 15.36
C LEU A 20 8.31 -7.42 16.28
N LEU A 21 7.87 -7.86 17.46
CA LEU A 21 8.68 -8.62 18.43
C LEU A 21 8.55 -10.15 18.28
N ALA A 22 7.63 -10.65 17.48
CA ALA A 22 7.47 -12.09 17.25
C ALA A 22 8.56 -12.70 16.36
N GLY A 23 9.48 -11.90 15.82
CA GLY A 23 10.59 -12.34 14.95
C GLY A 23 11.87 -12.80 15.67
N CYS A 24 12.07 -12.52 16.95
CA CYS A 24 13.28 -12.96 17.67
C CYS A 24 13.04 -13.16 19.16
N THR A 25 13.44 -14.36 19.64
CA THR A 25 13.79 -14.75 21.00
C THR A 25 12.69 -15.24 21.95
N GLU A 26 13.06 -16.31 22.65
CA GLU A 26 12.34 -17.08 23.67
C GLU A 26 11.70 -16.23 24.77
N LEU A 27 10.38 -16.34 24.92
CA LEU A 27 9.63 -15.83 26.07
C LEU A 27 9.42 -16.94 27.10
N PRO A 28 9.69 -16.71 28.39
CA PRO A 28 9.35 -17.66 29.47
C PRO A 28 7.82 -17.70 29.65
N GLY A 29 7.23 -18.86 29.43
CA GLY A 29 5.78 -19.12 29.54
C GLY A 29 5.23 -20.09 28.50
N ARG A 30 6.05 -20.50 27.52
CA ARG A 30 5.64 -21.37 26.41
C ARG A 30 5.27 -22.80 26.82
N GLN A 31 5.67 -23.26 28.02
CA GLN A 31 5.37 -24.61 28.50
C GLN A 31 3.94 -24.81 28.97
N SER A 32 3.28 -23.76 29.54
CA SER A 32 1.90 -23.89 30.02
C SER A 32 0.88 -23.96 28.88
N ALA A 33 1.07 -23.14 27.80
CA ALA A 33 0.18 -23.14 26.65
C ALA A 33 0.29 -24.45 25.82
N LYS A 34 1.49 -25.04 25.77
CA LYS A 34 1.71 -26.31 25.06
C LYS A 34 1.00 -27.49 25.73
N ASN A 35 0.99 -27.52 27.05
CA ASN A 35 0.38 -28.59 27.83
C ASN A 35 -1.16 -28.55 27.83
N GLU A 36 -1.79 -27.38 27.65
CA GLU A 36 -3.26 -27.28 27.53
C GLU A 36 -3.74 -27.69 26.13
N VAL A 37 -2.97 -27.40 25.09
CA VAL A 37 -3.31 -27.80 23.71
C VAL A 37 -3.13 -29.32 23.50
N GLU A 38 -2.10 -29.92 24.08
CA GLU A 38 -1.87 -31.37 23.96
C GLU A 38 -2.91 -32.22 24.70
N LYS A 39 -3.59 -31.66 25.71
CA LYS A 39 -4.57 -32.38 26.53
C LYS A 39 -5.99 -32.42 25.92
N SER A 40 -6.25 -31.64 24.87
CA SER A 40 -7.57 -31.53 24.23
C SER A 40 -7.69 -32.30 22.91
N ILE A 41 -6.65 -32.96 22.44
CA ILE A 41 -6.65 -33.65 21.14
C ILE A 41 -6.90 -35.14 21.35
N SER A 42 -8.11 -35.59 21.00
CA SER A 42 -8.44 -37.00 20.85
C SER A 42 -7.89 -37.57 19.56
N GLU A 43 -7.52 -38.85 19.52
CA GLU A 43 -6.82 -39.52 18.46
C GLU A 43 -7.48 -39.52 17.06
N ASP A 44 -8.74 -39.11 16.93
CA ASP A 44 -9.47 -39.02 15.64
C ASP A 44 -9.27 -37.71 14.85
N ALA A 45 -8.47 -36.75 15.35
CA ALA A 45 -8.35 -35.40 14.78
C ALA A 45 -7.14 -35.22 13.82
N HIS A 46 -6.31 -36.23 13.63
CA HIS A 46 -5.02 -36.07 12.94
C HIS A 46 -5.12 -35.75 11.43
N GLN A 47 -6.23 -36.00 10.75
CA GLN A 47 -6.36 -35.73 9.31
C GLN A 47 -6.81 -34.30 8.96
N ASN A 48 -7.44 -33.56 9.88
CA ASN A 48 -7.93 -32.20 9.61
C ASN A 48 -7.24 -31.09 10.41
N PHE A 49 -6.31 -31.42 11.30
CA PHE A 49 -5.69 -30.43 12.19
C PHE A 49 -4.91 -29.35 11.41
N GLY A 50 -4.18 -29.75 10.39
CA GLY A 50 -3.42 -28.80 9.56
C GLY A 50 -4.29 -27.80 8.81
N GLU A 51 -5.47 -28.19 8.33
CA GLU A 51 -6.42 -27.30 7.67
C GLU A 51 -7.14 -26.37 8.65
N VAL A 52 -7.53 -26.88 9.81
CA VAL A 52 -8.18 -26.07 10.86
C VAL A 52 -7.22 -25.00 11.39
N VAL A 53 -5.95 -25.37 11.67
CA VAL A 53 -4.92 -24.42 12.11
C VAL A 53 -4.63 -23.38 11.03
N LYS A 54 -4.52 -23.77 9.76
CA LYS A 54 -4.38 -22.82 8.65
C LYS A 54 -5.59 -21.88 8.52
N GLN A 55 -6.80 -22.40 8.74
CA GLN A 55 -8.02 -21.60 8.67
C GLN A 55 -8.12 -20.60 9.82
N GLU A 56 -7.79 -20.98 11.05
CA GLU A 56 -7.81 -20.08 12.21
C GLU A 56 -6.67 -19.04 12.14
N LEU A 57 -5.47 -19.44 11.71
CA LEU A 57 -4.38 -18.50 11.45
C LEU A 57 -4.71 -17.56 10.29
N GLY A 58 -5.39 -18.04 9.24
CA GLY A 58 -5.87 -17.18 8.14
C GLY A 58 -6.92 -16.17 8.60
N LYS A 59 -7.83 -16.54 9.52
CA LYS A 59 -8.78 -15.61 10.13
C LYS A 59 -8.08 -14.58 11.02
N ALA A 60 -7.12 -15.03 11.84
CA ALA A 60 -6.33 -14.15 12.70
C ALA A 60 -5.52 -13.15 11.85
N ALA A 61 -4.89 -13.60 10.77
CA ALA A 61 -4.17 -12.74 9.84
C ALA A 61 -5.09 -11.72 9.15
N ALA A 62 -6.30 -12.14 8.72
CA ALA A 62 -7.29 -11.23 8.15
C ALA A 62 -7.78 -10.18 9.16
N THR A 63 -7.93 -10.56 10.43
CA THR A 63 -8.31 -9.63 11.51
C THR A 63 -7.20 -8.62 11.80
N VAL A 64 -5.93 -9.06 11.86
CA VAL A 64 -4.78 -8.17 12.04
C VAL A 64 -4.65 -7.23 10.85
N GLN A 65 -4.82 -7.74 9.63
CA GLN A 65 -4.79 -6.94 8.42
C GLN A 65 -5.89 -5.87 8.41
N GLN A 66 -7.15 -6.26 8.70
CA GLN A 66 -8.25 -5.30 8.77
C GLN A 66 -7.98 -4.23 9.83
N ALA A 67 -7.46 -4.60 11.01
CA ALA A 67 -7.08 -3.67 12.04
C ALA A 67 -5.95 -2.71 11.61
N VAL A 68 -4.98 -3.18 10.83
CA VAL A 68 -3.88 -2.35 10.31
C VAL A 68 -4.38 -1.40 9.22
N GLU A 69 -5.23 -1.88 8.29
CA GLU A 69 -5.83 -1.05 7.25
C GLU A 69 -6.77 0.01 7.86
N GLU A 70 -7.61 -0.36 8.80
CA GLU A 70 -8.47 0.57 9.55
C GLU A 70 -7.64 1.58 10.34
N THR A 71 -6.53 1.15 10.96
CA THR A 71 -5.64 2.05 11.70
C THR A 71 -4.93 3.02 10.76
N ALA A 72 -4.41 2.55 9.62
CA ALA A 72 -3.75 3.43 8.65
C ALA A 72 -4.73 4.43 8.05
N THR A 73 -5.94 3.99 7.69
CA THR A 73 -7.02 4.86 7.21
C THR A 73 -7.48 5.82 8.30
N THR A 74 -7.67 5.33 9.54
CA THR A 74 -8.10 6.16 10.68
C THR A 74 -7.07 7.23 11.01
N VAL A 75 -5.76 6.92 10.98
CA VAL A 75 -4.70 7.92 11.19
C VAL A 75 -4.75 9.01 10.13
N VAL A 76 -4.92 8.64 8.86
CA VAL A 76 -5.05 9.62 7.77
C VAL A 76 -6.32 10.45 7.92
N ASP A 77 -7.44 9.82 8.26
CA ASP A 77 -8.74 10.49 8.42
C ASP A 77 -8.80 11.36 9.70
N GLU A 78 -8.22 10.92 10.82
CA GLU A 78 -8.11 11.75 12.03
C GLU A 78 -7.21 12.97 11.80
N VAL A 79 -6.13 12.84 11.04
CA VAL A 79 -5.30 13.98 10.62
C VAL A 79 -6.09 14.93 9.73
N LYS A 80 -7.00 14.43 8.89
CA LYS A 80 -7.86 15.25 8.02
C LYS A 80 -9.02 15.92 8.78
N ALA A 81 -9.67 15.22 9.71
CA ALA A 81 -10.94 15.65 10.31
C ALA A 81 -10.84 16.88 11.24
N ASP A 82 -9.71 17.11 11.90
CA ASP A 82 -9.44 18.27 12.77
C ASP A 82 -8.11 18.93 12.37
N SER A 83 -7.94 19.12 11.05
CA SER A 83 -6.69 19.58 10.46
C SER A 83 -6.83 20.97 9.83
N ILE A 84 -5.72 21.70 9.82
CA ILE A 84 -5.53 22.75 8.82
C ILE A 84 -4.98 22.09 7.56
N SER A 85 -5.50 22.48 6.40
CA SER A 85 -5.06 21.92 5.13
C SER A 85 -4.70 23.01 4.13
N LYS A 86 -3.80 22.64 3.22
CA LYS A 86 -3.43 23.46 2.06
C LYS A 86 -3.43 22.62 0.80
N GLU A 87 -4.14 23.10 -0.20
CA GLU A 87 -4.10 22.51 -1.53
C GLU A 87 -3.07 23.22 -2.41
N LEU A 88 -2.30 22.42 -3.13
CA LEU A 88 -1.31 22.84 -4.11
C LEU A 88 -1.61 22.14 -5.42
N SER A 89 -1.38 22.83 -6.55
CA SER A 89 -1.58 22.22 -7.86
C SER A 89 -0.50 22.64 -8.84
N VAL A 90 -0.21 21.77 -9.79
CA VAL A 90 0.66 22.04 -10.93
C VAL A 90 0.17 21.30 -12.16
N SER A 91 0.25 21.94 -13.32
CA SER A 91 -0.07 21.34 -14.60
C SER A 91 1.03 21.68 -15.59
N GLN A 92 1.52 20.68 -16.32
CA GLN A 92 2.51 20.93 -17.37
C GLN A 92 2.49 19.81 -18.43
N ALA A 93 3.05 20.11 -19.60
CA ALA A 93 3.26 19.10 -20.64
C ALA A 93 4.30 18.08 -20.18
N ILE A 94 4.04 16.80 -20.45
CA ILE A 94 4.97 15.72 -20.11
C ILE A 94 6.17 15.65 -21.06
N GLY A 95 6.10 16.31 -22.22
CA GLY A 95 7.15 16.27 -23.24
C GLY A 95 7.37 14.85 -23.75
N THR A 96 8.61 14.36 -23.67
CA THR A 96 8.99 13.00 -24.04
C THR A 96 9.00 12.02 -22.87
N ALA A 97 8.56 12.44 -21.68
CA ALA A 97 8.55 11.57 -20.51
C ALA A 97 7.53 10.43 -20.68
N SER A 98 7.92 9.26 -20.25
CA SER A 98 7.11 8.04 -20.27
C SER A 98 7.07 7.33 -18.92
N VAL A 99 7.88 7.77 -17.95
CA VAL A 99 8.02 7.20 -16.61
C VAL A 99 7.51 8.21 -15.59
N LEU A 100 6.54 7.81 -14.76
CA LEU A 100 6.21 8.54 -13.53
C LEU A 100 7.06 7.99 -12.38
N SER A 101 7.69 8.85 -11.61
CA SER A 101 8.41 8.49 -10.37
C SER A 101 7.96 9.37 -9.22
N MET A 102 7.57 8.76 -8.10
CA MET A 102 7.24 9.49 -6.88
C MET A 102 7.48 8.67 -5.61
N ASP A 103 7.83 9.38 -4.55
CA ASP A 103 7.98 8.87 -3.19
C ASP A 103 7.12 9.71 -2.26
N ASN A 104 6.34 9.08 -1.40
CA ASN A 104 5.50 9.73 -0.39
C ASN A 104 5.75 9.12 0.99
N ALA A 105 5.84 9.94 2.03
CA ALA A 105 6.03 9.43 3.39
C ALA A 105 4.69 9.06 4.03
N VAL A 106 3.72 9.98 4.05
CA VAL A 106 2.41 9.77 4.67
C VAL A 106 1.33 10.44 3.85
N GLY A 107 0.28 9.71 3.52
CA GLY A 107 -0.89 10.18 2.79
C GLY A 107 -1.29 9.23 1.66
N GLU A 108 -2.28 9.61 0.91
CA GLU A 108 -2.81 8.82 -0.20
C GLU A 108 -2.18 9.23 -1.52
N ILE A 109 -2.04 8.27 -2.42
CA ILE A 109 -1.62 8.51 -3.80
C ILE A 109 -2.70 7.94 -4.71
N GLU A 110 -3.32 8.81 -5.50
CA GLU A 110 -4.24 8.42 -6.54
C GLU A 110 -3.68 8.82 -7.90
N VAL A 111 -3.63 7.87 -8.84
CA VAL A 111 -3.15 8.10 -10.22
C VAL A 111 -4.16 7.53 -11.20
N ALA A 112 -4.59 8.34 -12.15
CA ALA A 112 -5.50 7.93 -13.19
C ALA A 112 -5.05 8.38 -14.58
N ALA A 113 -5.36 7.57 -15.60
CA ALA A 113 -5.15 7.95 -16.99
C ALA A 113 -6.24 8.92 -17.46
N VAL A 114 -5.81 9.97 -18.16
CA VAL A 114 -6.69 10.93 -18.80
C VAL A 114 -6.30 11.14 -20.27
N THR A 115 -7.22 11.74 -21.02
CA THR A 115 -6.94 12.18 -22.39
C THR A 115 -6.16 13.50 -22.39
N GLY A 116 -5.23 13.67 -23.33
CA GLY A 116 -4.43 14.89 -23.45
C GLY A 116 -2.93 14.63 -23.34
N ASP A 117 -2.15 15.68 -23.19
CA ASP A 117 -0.68 15.69 -23.13
C ASP A 117 -0.12 16.38 -21.88
N LEU A 118 -1.00 16.81 -20.98
CA LEU A 118 -0.63 17.45 -19.73
C LEU A 118 -0.76 16.45 -18.57
N ILE A 119 0.21 16.52 -17.65
CA ILE A 119 0.01 15.99 -16.30
C ILE A 119 -0.68 17.07 -15.43
N HIS A 120 -1.64 16.65 -14.65
CA HIS A 120 -2.25 17.47 -13.59
C HIS A 120 -1.97 16.82 -12.25
N VAL A 121 -1.39 17.57 -11.33
CA VAL A 121 -1.10 17.11 -9.96
C VAL A 121 -1.75 18.06 -8.98
N SER A 122 -2.63 17.53 -8.14
CA SER A 122 -3.11 18.18 -6.93
C SER A 122 -2.50 17.51 -5.71
N ALA A 123 -1.95 18.29 -4.79
CA ALA A 123 -1.38 17.81 -3.53
C ALA A 123 -2.05 18.52 -2.35
N THR A 124 -2.70 17.77 -1.48
CA THR A 124 -3.32 18.29 -0.26
C THR A 124 -2.43 17.97 0.93
N ILE A 125 -1.86 19.01 1.53
CA ILE A 125 -1.11 18.90 2.79
C ILE A 125 -2.12 19.07 3.93
N SER A 126 -2.14 18.13 4.86
CA SER A 126 -3.02 18.16 6.04
C SER A 126 -2.18 17.97 7.31
N SER A 127 -2.32 18.89 8.26
CA SER A 127 -1.63 18.82 9.54
C SER A 127 -2.65 18.92 10.67
N HIS A 128 -2.52 18.04 11.67
CA HIS A 128 -3.43 18.00 12.81
C HIS A 128 -3.44 19.32 13.58
N ASN A 129 -4.62 19.83 13.89
CA ASN A 129 -4.78 21.10 14.59
C ASN A 129 -4.53 20.98 16.09
N SER A 130 -3.26 20.78 16.50
CA SER A 130 -2.86 20.83 17.91
C SER A 130 -2.50 22.26 18.33
N SER A 131 -2.63 22.57 19.61
CA SER A 131 -2.22 23.87 20.17
C SER A 131 -0.70 24.10 20.13
N PHE A 132 0.08 23.04 19.93
CA PHE A 132 1.54 23.11 19.82
C PHE A 132 1.93 23.43 18.37
N HIS A 133 2.96 24.26 18.18
CA HIS A 133 3.55 24.58 16.88
C HIS A 133 2.63 25.23 15.84
N THR A 134 1.52 25.87 16.22
CA THR A 134 0.55 26.45 15.29
C THR A 134 1.19 27.43 14.29
N SER A 135 2.11 28.30 14.75
CA SER A 135 2.78 29.28 13.88
C SER A 135 3.75 28.60 12.89
N ASP A 136 4.38 27.50 13.26
CA ASP A 136 5.35 26.83 12.41
C ASP A 136 4.66 25.96 11.37
N ARG A 137 3.51 25.36 11.71
CA ARG A 137 2.66 24.65 10.73
C ARG A 137 2.22 25.59 9.61
N GLN A 138 1.76 26.79 9.94
CA GLN A 138 1.39 27.77 8.93
C GLN A 138 2.57 28.13 8.04
N LYS A 139 3.76 28.34 8.60
CA LYS A 139 4.98 28.61 7.83
C LYS A 139 5.39 27.43 6.93
N ILE A 140 5.23 26.18 7.41
CA ILE A 140 5.49 24.99 6.61
C ILE A 140 4.55 24.97 5.40
N MET A 141 3.25 25.18 5.64
CA MET A 141 2.26 25.22 4.57
C MET A 141 2.50 26.37 3.60
N ASP A 142 2.81 27.57 4.08
CA ASP A 142 3.04 28.74 3.23
C ASP A 142 4.27 28.57 2.34
N ASP A 143 5.29 27.88 2.84
CA ASP A 143 6.54 27.62 2.10
C ASP A 143 6.45 26.36 1.20
N ALA A 144 5.40 25.54 1.34
CA ALA A 144 5.24 24.33 0.56
C ALA A 144 4.91 24.63 -0.92
N GLU A 145 5.49 23.82 -1.81
CA GLU A 145 5.29 23.83 -3.25
C GLU A 145 5.28 22.41 -3.80
N VAL A 146 4.34 22.11 -4.69
CA VAL A 146 4.34 20.87 -5.49
C VAL A 146 5.04 21.14 -6.82
N SER A 147 5.87 20.22 -7.24
CA SER A 147 6.59 20.34 -8.52
C SER A 147 6.59 19.03 -9.31
N VAL A 148 6.63 19.19 -10.61
CA VAL A 148 6.82 18.13 -11.59
C VAL A 148 8.12 18.44 -12.34
N LYS A 149 9.12 17.58 -12.21
CA LYS A 149 10.43 17.74 -12.86
C LYS A 149 10.64 16.64 -13.89
N VAL A 150 10.92 17.03 -15.12
CA VAL A 150 11.28 16.10 -16.20
C VAL A 150 12.80 15.98 -16.27
N SER A 151 13.30 14.75 -16.22
CA SER A 151 14.71 14.41 -16.39
C SER A 151 14.83 13.18 -17.30
N GLY A 152 15.26 13.42 -18.54
CA GLY A 152 15.24 12.37 -19.57
C GLY A 152 13.81 11.91 -19.87
N ASP A 153 13.56 10.62 -19.71
CA ASP A 153 12.25 9.99 -19.87
C ASP A 153 11.40 9.95 -18.59
N THR A 154 11.96 10.44 -17.47
CA THR A 154 11.35 10.34 -16.16
C THR A 154 10.78 11.66 -15.70
N LEU A 155 9.54 11.62 -15.26
CA LEU A 155 8.78 12.69 -14.67
C LEU A 155 8.69 12.43 -13.16
N LYS A 156 9.32 13.28 -12.36
CA LYS A 156 9.32 13.17 -10.90
C LYS A 156 8.34 14.17 -10.29
N VAL A 157 7.36 13.65 -9.55
CA VAL A 157 6.43 14.44 -8.72
C VAL A 157 6.98 14.51 -7.30
N SER A 158 7.01 15.71 -6.72
CA SER A 158 7.44 15.90 -5.33
C SER A 158 6.86 17.17 -4.73
N THR A 159 6.64 17.16 -3.41
CA THR A 159 6.34 18.35 -2.62
C THR A 159 7.58 18.72 -1.80
N HIS A 160 7.96 19.98 -1.86
CA HIS A 160 9.17 20.51 -1.24
C HIS A 160 8.93 21.92 -0.68
N SER A 161 9.90 22.45 0.06
CA SER A 161 9.91 23.85 0.47
C SER A 161 10.35 24.75 -0.70
N LYS A 162 9.68 25.87 -0.92
CA LYS A 162 10.12 26.93 -1.86
C LYS A 162 11.51 27.43 -1.51
N SER A 163 11.81 27.56 -0.21
CA SER A 163 13.11 28.03 0.27
C SER A 163 14.23 27.00 0.14
N ASN A 164 13.90 25.70 -0.01
CA ASN A 164 14.88 24.64 -0.24
C ASN A 164 14.33 23.52 -1.14
N PRO A 165 14.27 23.73 -2.46
CA PRO A 165 13.66 22.78 -3.40
C PRO A 165 14.48 21.49 -3.65
N LYS A 166 15.59 21.30 -2.93
CA LYS A 166 16.42 20.08 -3.00
C LYS A 166 16.00 19.02 -1.97
N LYS A 167 15.24 19.42 -0.93
CA LYS A 167 14.73 18.52 0.12
C LYS A 167 13.23 18.36 -0.02
N ASP A 168 12.74 17.15 0.19
CA ASP A 168 11.31 16.94 0.38
C ASP A 168 10.79 17.73 1.59
N LEU A 169 9.47 17.96 1.63
CA LEU A 169 8.88 18.83 2.63
C LEU A 169 9.03 18.28 4.06
N TRP A 170 8.96 16.95 4.25
CA TRP A 170 9.10 16.34 5.58
C TRP A 170 10.52 16.50 6.10
N THR A 171 11.55 16.17 5.32
CA THR A 171 12.95 16.34 5.68
C THR A 171 13.29 17.80 5.98
N TRP A 172 12.79 18.73 5.15
CA TRP A 172 13.01 20.15 5.39
C TRP A 172 12.32 20.66 6.65
N ALA A 173 11.07 20.25 6.91
CA ALA A 173 10.32 20.66 8.09
C ALA A 173 10.97 20.10 9.37
N GLN A 174 11.36 18.84 9.36
CA GLN A 174 12.07 18.20 10.46
C GLN A 174 13.39 18.90 10.79
N ASP A 175 14.20 19.25 9.78
CA ASP A 175 15.47 19.94 9.97
C ASP A 175 15.30 21.36 10.50
N LYS A 176 14.27 22.07 10.07
CA LYS A 176 14.08 23.48 10.39
C LYS A 176 13.28 23.73 11.65
N TYR A 177 12.27 22.91 11.91
CA TYR A 177 11.31 23.11 13.00
C TYR A 177 11.34 21.98 14.05
N GLY A 178 12.07 20.87 13.79
CA GLY A 178 12.17 19.74 14.68
C GLY A 178 10.97 18.79 14.64
N TYR A 179 10.02 18.98 13.71
CA TYR A 179 8.86 18.10 13.54
C TYR A 179 8.35 18.14 12.10
N SER A 180 7.56 17.10 11.72
CA SER A 180 6.99 16.95 10.38
C SER A 180 5.63 16.25 10.45
N ASP A 181 4.75 16.66 11.39
CA ASP A 181 3.46 16.02 11.68
C ASP A 181 2.39 16.48 10.68
N PHE A 182 2.51 16.05 9.45
CA PHE A 182 1.54 16.27 8.38
C PHE A 182 1.55 15.12 7.38
N SER A 183 0.44 14.95 6.68
CA SER A 183 0.31 14.08 5.53
C SER A 183 0.23 14.88 4.23
N ILE A 184 0.62 14.27 3.12
CA ILE A 184 0.42 14.83 1.78
C ILE A 184 -0.27 13.78 0.93
N SER A 185 -1.51 14.08 0.52
CA SER A 185 -2.27 13.25 -0.39
C SER A 185 -2.20 13.82 -1.80
N TYR A 186 -1.96 12.95 -2.78
CA TYR A 186 -1.82 13.34 -4.18
C TYR A 186 -2.95 12.77 -5.02
N ASN A 187 -3.50 13.62 -5.90
CA ASN A 187 -4.33 13.22 -7.03
C ASN A 187 -3.59 13.58 -8.31
N ILE A 188 -3.28 12.58 -9.13
CA ILE A 188 -2.45 12.72 -10.32
C ILE A 188 -3.21 12.20 -11.53
N GLU A 189 -3.42 13.07 -12.49
CA GLU A 189 -3.98 12.74 -13.80
C GLU A 189 -2.87 12.74 -14.84
N LEU A 190 -2.71 11.62 -15.54
CA LEU A 190 -1.62 11.37 -16.47
C LEU A 190 -2.12 11.12 -17.89
N PRO A 191 -1.42 11.63 -18.92
CA PRO A 191 -1.65 11.20 -20.29
C PRO A 191 -1.47 9.68 -20.47
N ALA A 192 -2.31 9.08 -21.30
CA ALA A 192 -2.24 7.66 -21.61
C ALA A 192 -0.93 7.21 -22.32
N SER A 193 -0.10 8.14 -22.75
CA SER A 193 1.24 7.87 -23.30
C SER A 193 2.28 7.49 -22.24
N MET A 194 2.01 7.75 -20.96
CA MET A 194 2.84 7.26 -19.86
C MET A 194 2.71 5.74 -19.76
N ASN A 195 3.84 5.05 -19.58
CA ASN A 195 3.86 3.58 -19.66
C ASN A 195 4.72 2.89 -18.58
N LYS A 196 5.26 3.66 -17.62
CA LYS A 196 5.97 3.11 -16.48
C LYS A 196 5.66 3.94 -15.21
N TYR A 197 5.38 3.24 -14.12
CA TYR A 197 4.97 3.84 -12.85
C TYR A 197 5.86 3.32 -11.73
N ILE A 198 6.66 4.19 -11.12
CA ILE A 198 7.56 3.90 -9.99
C ILE A 198 7.03 4.70 -8.81
N ILE A 199 6.32 4.02 -7.91
CA ILE A 199 5.62 4.68 -6.80
C ILE A 199 5.96 3.98 -5.50
N THR A 200 6.45 4.74 -4.53
CA THR A 200 6.66 4.31 -3.15
C THR A 200 5.79 5.13 -2.21
N ASN A 201 5.10 4.49 -1.30
CA ASN A 201 4.35 5.13 -0.22
C ASN A 201 4.66 4.46 1.12
N ASN A 202 5.12 5.20 2.12
CA ASN A 202 5.44 4.56 3.39
C ASN A 202 4.18 4.29 4.22
N VAL A 203 3.25 5.25 4.31
CA VAL A 203 2.00 5.07 5.06
C VAL A 203 0.83 5.69 4.30
N GLY A 204 -0.18 4.88 4.03
CA GLY A 204 -1.42 5.30 3.36
C GLY A 204 -1.72 4.46 2.12
N GLN A 205 -2.81 4.81 1.44
CA GLN A 205 -3.33 4.07 0.31
C GLN A 205 -2.65 4.49 -1.00
N ILE A 206 -2.41 3.52 -1.89
CA ILE A 206 -2.11 3.76 -3.31
C ILE A 206 -3.29 3.27 -4.15
N ARG A 207 -3.84 4.14 -4.99
CA ARG A 207 -4.89 3.80 -5.94
C ARG A 207 -4.47 4.17 -7.35
N LEU A 208 -4.45 3.18 -8.26
CA LEU A 208 -4.07 3.34 -9.66
C LEU A 208 -5.24 2.91 -10.54
N ARG A 209 -5.67 3.77 -11.48
CA ARG A 209 -6.86 3.51 -12.28
C ARG A 209 -6.60 3.63 -13.78
N ASN A 210 -7.01 2.60 -14.53
CA ASN A 210 -7.02 2.57 -15.99
C ASN A 210 -5.66 2.87 -16.63
N LEU A 211 -4.58 2.41 -16.01
CA LEU A 211 -3.23 2.62 -16.51
C LEU A 211 -2.76 1.42 -17.33
N GLU A 212 -2.01 1.69 -18.40
CA GLU A 212 -1.31 0.67 -19.19
C GLU A 212 0.19 0.87 -19.04
N GLY A 213 0.95 -0.17 -18.67
CA GLY A 213 2.40 -0.04 -18.56
C GLY A 213 3.06 -1.05 -17.63
N ASN A 214 4.28 -0.69 -17.25
CA ASN A 214 5.10 -1.39 -16.27
C ASN A 214 4.92 -0.75 -14.88
N TYR A 215 4.65 -1.57 -13.88
CA TYR A 215 4.40 -1.12 -12.51
C TYR A 215 5.53 -1.54 -11.58
N GLN A 216 6.07 -0.59 -10.84
CA GLN A 216 7.01 -0.79 -9.74
C GLN A 216 6.44 -0.08 -8.52
N ILE A 217 5.56 -0.76 -7.80
CA ILE A 217 4.77 -0.17 -6.72
C ILE A 217 5.18 -0.80 -5.40
N VAL A 218 5.48 0.03 -4.42
CA VAL A 218 5.86 -0.38 -3.06
C VAL A 218 5.06 0.41 -2.04
N SER A 219 4.47 -0.28 -1.08
CA SER A 219 3.84 0.30 0.12
C SER A 219 4.40 -0.37 1.36
N ASN A 220 4.81 0.40 2.37
CA ASN A 220 5.22 -0.20 3.63
C ASN A 220 3.98 -0.51 4.49
N VAL A 221 3.07 0.47 4.66
CA VAL A 221 1.83 0.27 5.43
C VAL A 221 0.64 0.87 4.70
N GLY A 222 -0.33 0.05 4.34
CA GLY A 222 -1.56 0.49 3.71
C GLY A 222 -1.98 -0.37 2.51
N ALA A 223 -3.12 -0.04 1.94
CA ALA A 223 -3.69 -0.78 0.82
C ALA A 223 -3.14 -0.32 -0.53
N ILE A 224 -2.93 -1.26 -1.45
CA ILE A 224 -2.68 -0.99 -2.86
C ILE A 224 -3.89 -1.47 -3.65
N ASN A 225 -4.58 -0.55 -4.33
CA ASN A 225 -5.71 -0.84 -5.21
C ASN A 225 -5.35 -0.47 -6.65
N ILE A 226 -5.38 -1.42 -7.55
CA ILE A 226 -5.10 -1.24 -8.96
C ILE A 226 -6.34 -1.68 -9.74
N GLU A 227 -6.96 -0.76 -10.46
CA GLU A 227 -8.22 -0.95 -11.15
C GLU A 227 -8.04 -0.81 -12.67
N GLY A 228 -8.55 -1.76 -13.44
CA GLY A 228 -8.52 -1.73 -14.90
C GLY A 228 -7.12 -1.74 -15.51
N ALA A 229 -6.16 -2.38 -14.85
CA ALA A 229 -4.75 -2.34 -15.27
C ALA A 229 -4.47 -3.21 -16.49
N LYS A 230 -3.64 -2.67 -17.40
CA LYS A 230 -3.04 -3.45 -18.48
C LYS A 230 -1.53 -3.51 -18.28
N PHE A 231 -1.03 -4.69 -17.96
CA PHE A 231 0.39 -4.88 -17.66
C PHE A 231 1.23 -5.09 -18.91
N THR A 232 2.35 -4.37 -18.97
CA THR A 232 3.38 -4.53 -20.02
C THR A 232 4.74 -4.69 -19.36
N GLY A 233 5.62 -5.50 -19.97
CA GLY A 233 6.95 -5.76 -19.41
C GLY A 233 6.90 -6.42 -18.02
N LYS A 234 7.93 -6.21 -17.20
CA LYS A 234 8.04 -6.85 -15.87
C LYS A 234 7.51 -5.92 -14.79
N SER A 235 6.37 -6.25 -14.22
CA SER A 235 5.71 -5.47 -13.17
C SER A 235 5.88 -6.10 -11.78
N THR A 236 6.06 -5.26 -10.75
CA THR A 236 6.17 -5.66 -9.36
C THR A 236 5.28 -4.77 -8.50
N VAL A 237 4.46 -5.39 -7.66
CA VAL A 237 3.59 -4.73 -6.67
C VAL A 237 3.88 -5.34 -5.31
N LYS A 238 4.33 -4.55 -4.35
CA LYS A 238 4.72 -5.03 -3.01
C LYS A 238 4.05 -4.23 -1.91
N SER A 239 3.64 -4.92 -0.86
CA SER A 239 3.24 -4.32 0.41
C SER A 239 3.91 -5.07 1.56
N ASP A 240 4.49 -4.35 2.52
CA ASP A 240 4.98 -5.01 3.74
C ASP A 240 3.79 -5.35 4.64
N THR A 241 2.91 -4.37 4.90
CA THR A 241 1.71 -4.60 5.71
C THR A 241 0.50 -3.92 5.07
N GLY A 242 -0.46 -4.72 4.59
CA GLY A 242 -1.68 -4.24 3.96
C GLY A 242 -2.16 -5.14 2.84
N SER A 243 -3.33 -4.82 2.28
CA SER A 243 -3.90 -5.58 1.16
C SER A 243 -3.40 -5.09 -0.19
N ILE A 244 -3.32 -6.03 -1.11
CA ILE A 244 -3.15 -5.73 -2.54
C ILE A 244 -4.40 -6.22 -3.25
N ARG A 245 -5.11 -5.30 -3.90
CA ARG A 245 -6.26 -5.64 -4.75
C ARG A 245 -5.99 -5.18 -6.18
N MET A 246 -6.14 -6.08 -7.13
CA MET A 246 -5.86 -5.80 -8.53
C MET A 246 -7.02 -6.28 -9.40
N ASP A 247 -7.51 -5.41 -10.26
CA ASP A 247 -8.35 -5.73 -11.41
C ASP A 247 -7.46 -5.65 -12.66
N ILE A 248 -7.22 -6.82 -13.27
CA ILE A 248 -6.29 -7.00 -14.38
C ILE A 248 -7.08 -7.06 -15.68
N ALA A 249 -7.16 -5.93 -16.37
CA ALA A 249 -7.86 -5.82 -17.66
C ALA A 249 -7.11 -6.49 -18.82
N GLY A 250 -5.81 -6.75 -18.68
CA GLY A 250 -5.02 -7.45 -19.68
C GLY A 250 -3.52 -7.48 -19.43
N MET A 251 -2.83 -8.34 -20.18
CA MET A 251 -1.37 -8.48 -20.14
C MET A 251 -0.82 -8.65 -21.54
N LYS A 252 0.31 -8.00 -21.86
CA LYS A 252 1.04 -8.26 -23.14
C LYS A 252 1.79 -9.60 -23.06
N GLY A 253 1.98 -10.25 -24.20
CA GLY A 253 2.54 -11.61 -24.26
C GLY A 253 3.93 -11.79 -23.65
N ASP A 254 4.74 -10.75 -23.61
CA ASP A 254 6.10 -10.71 -23.04
C ASP A 254 6.14 -10.13 -21.61
N SER A 255 4.99 -9.88 -21.00
CA SER A 255 4.89 -9.29 -19.68
C SER A 255 4.91 -10.32 -18.56
N SER A 256 5.20 -9.87 -17.36
CA SER A 256 5.03 -10.62 -16.12
C SER A 256 4.60 -9.71 -14.98
N LEU A 257 3.82 -10.25 -14.05
CA LEU A 257 3.38 -9.56 -12.84
C LEU A 257 3.79 -10.38 -11.62
N GLN A 258 4.50 -9.74 -10.69
CA GLN A 258 4.75 -10.27 -9.37
C GLN A 258 4.08 -9.37 -8.34
N ALA A 259 3.11 -9.91 -7.60
CA ALA A 259 2.50 -9.23 -6.47
C ALA A 259 2.83 -9.97 -5.17
N LYS A 260 3.36 -9.24 -4.19
CA LYS A 260 3.74 -9.80 -2.88
C LYS A 260 3.26 -8.91 -1.75
N THR A 261 2.70 -9.55 -0.71
CA THR A 261 2.51 -8.92 0.61
C THR A 261 3.17 -9.77 1.68
N GLU A 262 3.80 -9.14 2.68
CA GLU A 262 4.33 -9.90 3.82
C GLU A 262 3.21 -10.22 4.81
N VAL A 263 2.43 -9.22 5.22
CA VAL A 263 1.26 -9.39 6.08
C VAL A 263 0.05 -8.72 5.43
N GLY A 264 -0.89 -9.54 4.94
CA GLY A 264 -2.10 -9.01 4.32
C GLY A 264 -2.71 -9.94 3.28
N SER A 265 -3.90 -9.60 2.80
CA SER A 265 -4.56 -10.34 1.72
C SER A 265 -4.14 -9.84 0.34
N LEU A 266 -4.17 -10.74 -0.62
CA LEU A 266 -3.98 -10.44 -2.02
C LEU A 266 -5.22 -10.89 -2.80
N SER A 267 -5.81 -10.00 -3.58
CA SER A 267 -6.94 -10.32 -4.46
C SER A 267 -6.63 -9.91 -5.88
N ALA A 268 -6.82 -10.80 -6.81
CA ALA A 268 -6.69 -10.54 -8.25
C ALA A 268 -7.98 -10.95 -8.97
N VAL A 269 -8.56 -10.01 -9.69
CA VAL A 269 -9.67 -10.25 -10.63
C VAL A 269 -9.10 -10.22 -12.03
N LEU A 270 -9.30 -11.29 -12.80
CA LEU A 270 -8.79 -11.43 -14.16
C LEU A 270 -9.92 -11.13 -15.15
N ALA A 271 -9.65 -10.30 -16.14
CA ALA A 271 -10.63 -10.02 -17.18
C ALA A 271 -11.06 -11.29 -17.93
N ASP A 272 -12.31 -11.35 -18.36
CA ASP A 272 -12.84 -12.45 -19.15
C ASP A 272 -11.96 -12.72 -20.39
N GLY A 273 -11.63 -14.00 -20.59
CA GLY A 273 -10.80 -14.43 -21.73
C GLY A 273 -9.30 -14.11 -21.63
N MET A 274 -8.85 -13.49 -20.54
CA MET A 274 -7.42 -13.25 -20.32
C MET A 274 -6.64 -14.57 -20.28
N LYS A 275 -5.46 -14.60 -20.93
CA LYS A 275 -4.55 -15.74 -20.92
C LYS A 275 -3.39 -15.44 -20.01
N CYS A 276 -3.11 -16.31 -19.04
CA CYS A 276 -1.92 -16.22 -18.20
C CYS A 276 -1.56 -17.56 -17.55
N SER A 277 -0.30 -17.72 -17.21
CA SER A 277 0.18 -18.77 -16.29
C SER A 277 0.19 -18.18 -14.89
N LEU A 278 -0.65 -18.69 -14.00
CA LEU A 278 -0.87 -18.17 -12.67
C LEU A 278 -0.17 -19.06 -11.63
N GLU A 279 0.57 -18.41 -10.73
CA GLU A 279 1.15 -19.05 -9.55
C GLU A 279 0.73 -18.27 -8.29
N ALA A 280 0.10 -18.93 -7.33
CA ALA A 280 -0.29 -18.37 -6.05
C ALA A 280 0.33 -19.16 -4.91
N LYS A 281 0.98 -18.48 -3.96
CA LYS A 281 1.62 -19.07 -2.80
C LYS A 281 1.32 -18.27 -1.54
N SER A 282 0.78 -18.91 -0.51
CA SER A 282 0.68 -18.37 0.83
C SER A 282 1.39 -19.28 1.81
N ASP A 283 2.29 -18.74 2.65
CA ASP A 283 2.95 -19.54 3.67
C ASP A 283 2.00 -19.80 4.86
N LEU A 284 1.23 -18.78 5.27
CA LEU A 284 0.19 -18.89 6.30
C LEU A 284 -1.11 -18.23 5.80
N GLY A 285 -2.00 -19.00 5.17
CA GLY A 285 -3.28 -18.50 4.68
C GLY A 285 -3.94 -19.44 3.69
N GLN A 286 -5.12 -19.05 3.23
CA GLN A 286 -5.89 -19.82 2.24
C GLN A 286 -5.66 -19.26 0.84
N ILE A 287 -5.61 -20.14 -0.16
CA ILE A 287 -5.64 -19.78 -1.57
C ILE A 287 -7.02 -20.20 -2.11
N LYS A 288 -7.73 -19.25 -2.74
CA LYS A 288 -9.04 -19.46 -3.37
C LYS A 288 -8.99 -19.11 -4.85
N GLY A 289 -9.72 -19.82 -5.67
CA GLY A 289 -9.82 -19.59 -7.12
C GLY A 289 -8.70 -20.24 -7.93
N VAL A 290 -7.69 -20.86 -7.29
CA VAL A 290 -6.60 -21.60 -7.97
C VAL A 290 -6.31 -22.88 -7.20
N GLU A 291 -6.72 -24.01 -7.76
CA GLU A 291 -6.48 -25.32 -7.16
C GLU A 291 -4.98 -25.67 -7.22
N GLY A 292 -4.41 -26.14 -6.10
CA GLY A 292 -2.98 -26.45 -6.02
C GLY A 292 -2.03 -25.27 -6.19
N GLY A 293 -2.55 -24.03 -6.21
CA GLY A 293 -1.73 -22.80 -6.31
C GLY A 293 -1.14 -22.52 -7.69
N LYS A 294 -1.47 -23.31 -8.72
CA LYS A 294 -1.01 -23.09 -10.10
C LYS A 294 -2.13 -23.39 -11.10
N ALA A 295 -2.24 -22.55 -12.12
CA ALA A 295 -3.19 -22.76 -13.21
C ALA A 295 -2.72 -22.08 -14.50
N ASP A 296 -2.98 -22.74 -15.62
CA ASP A 296 -2.91 -22.11 -16.94
C ASP A 296 -4.31 -21.63 -17.33
N ILE A 297 -4.54 -20.33 -17.18
CA ILE A 297 -5.82 -19.70 -17.49
C ILE A 297 -5.93 -19.51 -19.01
N ASN A 298 -7.00 -20.04 -19.61
CA ASN A 298 -7.29 -19.99 -21.06
C ASN A 298 -6.11 -20.44 -21.93
N GLY A 299 -5.37 -21.48 -21.47
CA GLY A 299 -4.25 -22.08 -22.21
C GLY A 299 -2.87 -21.46 -21.88
N GLY A 300 -2.77 -20.71 -20.78
CA GLY A 300 -1.52 -20.14 -20.32
C GLY A 300 -1.11 -18.88 -21.08
N GLY A 301 0.02 -18.27 -20.65
CA GLY A 301 0.53 -17.04 -21.22
C GLY A 301 1.51 -16.31 -20.29
N PRO A 302 1.46 -14.97 -20.20
CA PRO A 302 2.27 -14.17 -19.28
C PRO A 302 2.15 -14.67 -17.84
N LEU A 303 3.28 -14.66 -17.11
CA LEU A 303 3.29 -15.12 -15.72
C LEU A 303 2.67 -14.11 -14.78
N VAL A 304 1.71 -14.56 -13.97
CA VAL A 304 1.15 -13.85 -12.82
C VAL A 304 1.55 -14.61 -11.55
N SER A 305 2.44 -14.05 -10.75
CA SER A 305 2.90 -14.63 -9.49
C SER A 305 2.34 -13.83 -8.31
N LEU A 306 1.55 -14.47 -7.48
CA LEU A 306 0.90 -13.91 -6.31
C LEU A 306 1.45 -14.57 -5.05
N SER A 307 1.98 -13.81 -4.11
CA SER A 307 2.52 -14.38 -2.87
C SER A 307 2.13 -13.57 -1.63
N SER A 308 1.84 -14.29 -0.55
CA SER A 308 1.61 -13.71 0.78
C SER A 308 2.37 -14.57 1.81
N ASP A 309 3.16 -13.93 2.67
CA ASP A 309 3.79 -14.68 3.75
C ASP A 309 2.73 -15.00 4.83
N ILE A 310 1.88 -14.01 5.20
CA ILE A 310 0.75 -14.19 6.14
C ILE A 310 -0.49 -13.52 5.56
N GLY A 311 -1.46 -14.31 5.07
CA GLY A 311 -2.72 -13.80 4.55
C GLY A 311 -3.33 -14.66 3.46
N ALA A 312 -4.56 -14.37 3.09
CA ALA A 312 -5.29 -15.10 2.06
C ALA A 312 -4.98 -14.56 0.66
N ILE A 313 -4.96 -15.44 -0.32
CA ILE A 313 -4.92 -15.09 -1.75
C ILE A 313 -6.24 -15.51 -2.39
N THR A 314 -6.88 -14.60 -3.10
CA THR A 314 -8.12 -14.86 -3.83
C THR A 314 -7.96 -14.47 -5.29
N VAL A 315 -8.30 -15.37 -6.21
CA VAL A 315 -8.32 -15.13 -7.66
C VAL A 315 -9.73 -15.35 -8.19
N GLN A 316 -10.20 -14.44 -9.03
CA GLN A 316 -11.53 -14.45 -9.63
C GLN A 316 -11.46 -14.21 -11.13
#